data_be62907667cfb35f37dae75ab7cbc85f
#
_entry.id   be62907667cfb35f37dae75ab7cbc85f
#
_cell.length_a   1.000
_cell.length_b   1.000
_cell.length_c   1.000
_cell.angle_alpha   90.00
_cell.angle_beta   90.00
_cell.angle_gamma   90.00
#
_symmetry.space_group_name_H-M   'P 1'
#
loop_
_entity.id
_entity.type
_entity.pdbx_description
1 polymer ?
#
loop_
_entity_poly.entity_id
_entity_poly.type
_entity_poly.pdbx_seq_one_letter_code
_entity_poly.pdbx_strand_id
1 'polypeptide(L)'
;SSESLEVFLISFFIIYIINTLNFFDGIDLLVPTQALFILISLLIIIAGSEEHIQIVSLPILLIINISIVSLIAFCIFNFPPASIFLGSSGAYYLGFLLSILFIILISLDLISIYTCLILYSVPIIDTSLVLLTRFICKMKYEFTETGRLFYSILKSFKKIVLEPHSL
;
A
#
# COMPACT_ATOMS: atom_id res chain seq x y z
N SER A 1 -13.27 -26.67 12.10
CA SER A 1 -14.51 -25.89 12.00
C SER A 1 -14.30 -24.77 10.97
N SER A 2 -15.36 -24.32 10.29
CA SER A 2 -15.29 -23.20 9.32
C SER A 2 -14.70 -21.93 9.95
N GLU A 3 -15.08 -21.63 11.19
CA GLU A 3 -14.61 -20.47 11.95
C GLU A 3 -13.08 -20.43 12.11
N SER A 4 -12.44 -21.55 12.41
CA SER A 4 -10.97 -21.58 12.56
C SER A 4 -10.26 -21.32 11.23
N LEU A 5 -10.83 -21.73 10.11
CA LEU A 5 -10.30 -21.44 8.78
C LEU A 5 -10.47 -19.95 8.42
N GLU A 6 -11.63 -19.38 8.73
CA GLU A 6 -11.89 -17.95 8.50
C GLU A 6 -10.94 -17.05 9.28
N VAL A 7 -10.77 -17.32 10.58
CA VAL A 7 -9.80 -16.59 11.42
C VAL A 7 -8.37 -16.71 10.87
N PHE A 8 -7.98 -17.91 10.41
CA PHE A 8 -6.68 -18.12 9.80
C PHE A 8 -6.50 -17.28 8.52
N LEU A 9 -7.50 -17.31 7.62
CA LEU A 9 -7.46 -16.56 6.36
C LEU A 9 -7.42 -15.04 6.60
N ILE A 10 -8.21 -14.52 7.54
CA ILE A 10 -8.20 -13.10 7.91
C ILE A 10 -6.84 -12.71 8.49
N SER A 11 -6.29 -13.51 9.41
CA SER A 11 -4.99 -13.24 9.99
C SER A 11 -3.89 -13.25 8.94
N PHE A 12 -3.92 -14.21 8.03
CA PHE A 12 -2.97 -14.29 6.92
C PHE A 12 -3.07 -13.08 6.00
N PHE A 13 -4.28 -12.62 5.69
CA PHE A 13 -4.52 -11.44 4.87
C PHE A 13 -3.93 -10.17 5.52
N ILE A 14 -4.18 -9.96 6.82
CA ILE A 14 -3.62 -8.82 7.57
C ILE A 14 -2.09 -8.85 7.52
N ILE A 15 -1.49 -9.98 7.88
CA ILE A 15 -0.03 -10.15 7.88
C ILE A 15 0.56 -9.93 6.49
N TYR A 16 -0.11 -10.43 5.46
CA TYR A 16 0.33 -10.27 4.07
C TYR A 16 0.34 -8.81 3.65
N ILE A 17 -0.74 -8.05 3.91
CA ILE A 17 -0.82 -6.62 3.57
C ILE A 17 0.25 -5.81 4.33
N ILE A 18 0.41 -6.04 5.63
CA ILE A 18 1.41 -5.36 6.45
C ILE A 18 2.82 -5.58 5.89
N ASN A 19 3.19 -6.83 5.63
CA ASN A 19 4.52 -7.15 5.12
C ASN A 19 4.74 -6.60 3.71
N THR A 20 3.73 -6.71 2.83
CA THR A 20 3.81 -6.21 1.46
C THR A 20 4.08 -4.70 1.46
N LEU A 21 3.36 -3.93 2.30
CA LEU A 21 3.55 -2.47 2.38
C LEU A 21 4.93 -2.12 2.94
N ASN A 22 5.41 -2.85 3.94
CA ASN A 22 6.75 -2.66 4.49
C ASN A 22 7.85 -3.01 3.46
N PHE A 23 7.65 -4.04 2.65
CA PHE A 23 8.55 -4.35 1.55
C PHE A 23 8.51 -3.29 0.44
N PHE A 24 7.36 -2.67 0.24
CA PHE A 24 7.14 -1.63 -0.75
C PHE A 24 7.76 -0.27 -0.32
N ASP A 25 8.02 -0.07 1.00
CA ASP A 25 8.63 1.14 1.56
C ASP A 25 10.13 1.19 1.30
N GLY A 26 10.54 1.88 0.27
CA GLY A 26 11.94 2.01 -0.09
C GLY A 26 12.25 3.16 -1.03
N ILE A 27 11.25 3.98 -1.34
CA ILE A 27 11.36 5.18 -2.14
C ILE A 27 10.49 6.24 -1.50
N ASP A 28 11.01 7.46 -1.40
CA ASP A 28 10.27 8.60 -0.88
C ASP A 28 8.93 8.76 -1.60
N LEU A 29 7.88 9.08 -0.88
CA LEU A 29 6.50 9.23 -1.33
C LEU A 29 5.78 7.94 -1.79
N LEU A 30 6.46 6.83 -2.04
CA LEU A 30 5.84 5.65 -2.67
C LEU A 30 4.72 5.06 -1.82
N VAL A 31 5.00 4.71 -0.57
CA VAL A 31 4.00 4.16 0.36
C VAL A 31 2.93 5.17 0.75
N PRO A 32 3.27 6.42 1.13
CA PRO A 32 2.26 7.40 1.48
C PRO A 32 1.29 7.72 0.35
N THR A 33 1.76 7.85 -0.89
CA THR A 33 0.90 8.12 -2.05
C THR A 33 0.02 6.93 -2.41
N GLN A 34 0.54 5.69 -2.28
CA GLN A 34 -0.25 4.49 -2.46
C GLN A 34 -1.36 4.38 -1.41
N ALA A 35 -1.04 4.66 -0.13
CA ALA A 35 -2.03 4.67 0.93
C ALA A 35 -3.09 5.76 0.73
N LEU A 36 -2.69 6.97 0.31
CA LEU A 36 -3.60 8.04 -0.08
C LEU A 36 -4.54 7.62 -1.21
N PHE A 37 -4.00 7.02 -2.27
CA PHE A 37 -4.80 6.53 -3.39
C PHE A 37 -5.87 5.55 -2.91
N ILE A 38 -5.52 4.58 -2.06
CA ILE A 38 -6.46 3.61 -1.53
C ILE A 38 -7.53 4.29 -0.66
N LEU A 39 -7.13 5.14 0.30
CA LEU A 39 -8.06 5.80 1.22
C LEU A 39 -9.03 6.73 0.48
N ILE A 40 -8.55 7.50 -0.49
CA ILE A 40 -9.40 8.37 -1.33
C ILE A 40 -10.36 7.51 -2.17
N SER A 41 -9.89 6.40 -2.74
CA SER A 41 -10.75 5.49 -3.50
C SER A 41 -11.85 4.89 -2.63
N LEU A 42 -11.52 4.45 -1.41
CA LEU A 42 -12.52 3.96 -0.46
C LEU A 42 -13.54 5.05 -0.10
N LEU A 43 -13.08 6.29 0.14
CA LEU A 43 -13.98 7.41 0.42
C LEU A 43 -14.92 7.70 -0.76
N ILE A 44 -14.43 7.65 -1.99
CA ILE A 44 -15.27 7.83 -3.21
C ILE A 44 -16.31 6.71 -3.31
N ILE A 45 -15.92 5.46 -3.06
CA ILE A 45 -16.86 4.31 -3.07
C ILE A 45 -17.95 4.49 -2.03
N ILE A 46 -17.59 4.91 -0.81
CA ILE A 46 -18.56 5.16 0.27
C ILE A 46 -19.48 6.33 -0.09
N ALA A 47 -18.94 7.42 -0.65
CA ALA A 47 -19.72 8.58 -1.07
C ALA A 47 -20.57 8.35 -2.33
N GLY A 48 -20.34 7.25 -3.04
CA GLY A 48 -21.00 6.93 -4.31
C GLY A 48 -22.50 6.61 -4.19
N SER A 49 -23.02 6.34 -2.98
CA SER A 49 -24.46 6.16 -2.73
C SER A 49 -24.84 6.63 -1.32
N GLU A 50 -26.06 7.16 -1.19
CA GLU A 50 -26.61 7.56 0.13
C GLU A 50 -26.75 6.35 1.07
N GLU A 51 -27.04 5.18 0.53
CA GLU A 51 -27.13 3.94 1.28
C GLU A 51 -25.79 3.57 1.92
N HIS A 52 -24.69 3.65 1.19
CA HIS A 52 -23.34 3.39 1.71
C HIS A 52 -22.98 4.34 2.86
N ILE A 53 -23.30 5.63 2.71
CA ILE A 53 -23.03 6.63 3.77
C ILE A 53 -23.79 6.31 5.05
N GLN A 54 -25.01 5.80 4.96
CA GLN A 54 -25.81 5.43 6.14
C GLN A 54 -25.31 4.15 6.82
N ILE A 55 -24.76 3.21 6.05
CA ILE A 55 -24.22 1.94 6.56
C ILE A 55 -22.89 2.14 7.30
N VAL A 56 -22.03 3.03 6.76
CA VAL A 56 -20.71 3.27 7.36
C VAL A 56 -20.83 4.14 8.61
N SER A 57 -20.35 3.61 9.73
CA SER A 57 -20.35 4.34 10.99
C SER A 57 -19.45 5.59 10.95
N LEU A 58 -19.87 6.65 11.65
CA LEU A 58 -19.12 7.90 11.74
C LEU A 58 -17.63 7.72 12.12
N PRO A 59 -17.26 6.86 13.11
CA PRO A 59 -15.85 6.60 13.42
C PRO A 59 -15.01 6.12 12.24
N ILE A 60 -15.55 5.28 11.37
CA ILE A 60 -14.81 4.78 10.18
C ILE A 60 -14.53 5.94 9.21
N LEU A 61 -15.53 6.78 8.94
CA LEU A 61 -15.37 7.96 8.10
C LEU A 61 -14.34 8.93 8.69
N LEU A 62 -14.37 9.15 10.01
CA LEU A 62 -13.38 9.99 10.68
C LEU A 62 -11.97 9.42 10.57
N ILE A 63 -11.77 8.12 10.76
CA ILE A 63 -10.46 7.47 10.61
C ILE A 63 -9.93 7.65 9.19
N ILE A 64 -10.75 7.43 8.16
CA ILE A 64 -10.34 7.61 6.77
C ILE A 64 -9.93 9.06 6.51
N ASN A 65 -10.75 10.04 6.89
CA ASN A 65 -10.48 11.45 6.65
C ASN A 65 -9.24 11.95 7.41
N ILE A 66 -9.10 11.61 8.69
CA ILE A 66 -7.93 11.98 9.52
C ILE A 66 -6.66 11.37 8.92
N SER A 67 -6.72 10.11 8.46
CA SER A 67 -5.58 9.45 7.82
C SER A 67 -5.18 10.12 6.51
N ILE A 68 -6.15 10.52 5.68
CA ILE A 68 -5.90 11.27 4.43
C ILE A 68 -5.17 12.60 4.75
N VAL A 69 -5.71 13.40 5.68
CA VAL A 69 -5.11 14.70 6.04
C VAL A 69 -3.70 14.51 6.60
N SER A 70 -3.51 13.52 7.49
CA SER A 70 -2.21 13.22 8.08
C SER A 70 -1.17 12.78 7.03
N LEU A 71 -1.59 11.95 6.06
CA LEU A 71 -0.72 11.50 4.98
C LEU A 71 -0.38 12.64 4.01
N ILE A 72 -1.31 13.54 3.70
CA ILE A 72 -1.04 14.73 2.90
C ILE A 72 0.03 15.58 3.59
N ALA A 73 -0.13 15.84 4.89
CA ALA A 73 0.86 16.60 5.68
C ALA A 73 2.21 15.88 5.69
N PHE A 74 2.23 14.55 5.87
CA PHE A 74 3.46 13.75 5.83
C PHE A 74 4.16 13.84 4.46
N CYS A 75 3.42 13.77 3.35
CA CYS A 75 3.97 13.85 2.00
C CYS A 75 4.74 15.15 1.75
N ILE A 76 4.35 16.27 2.36
CA ILE A 76 5.07 17.56 2.25
C ILE A 76 6.51 17.42 2.76
N PHE A 77 6.71 16.71 3.87
CA PHE A 77 8.03 16.52 4.48
C PHE A 77 8.79 15.30 3.92
N ASN A 78 8.08 14.36 3.33
CA ASN A 78 8.66 13.19 2.66
C ASN A 78 8.89 13.42 1.16
N PHE A 79 8.60 14.65 0.65
CA PHE A 79 8.91 15.02 -0.73
C PHE A 79 10.42 15.04 -0.97
N PRO A 80 10.93 14.46 -2.07
CA PRO A 80 12.37 14.41 -2.35
C PRO A 80 13.02 15.82 -2.51
N PRO A 81 14.16 16.08 -1.85
CA PRO A 81 14.87 15.22 -0.89
C PRO A 81 14.14 15.15 0.46
N ALA A 82 13.77 13.95 0.91
CA ALA A 82 12.95 13.76 2.08
C ALA A 82 13.65 14.26 3.37
N SER A 83 12.93 15.05 4.18
CA SER A 83 13.37 15.47 5.50
C SER A 83 12.96 14.50 6.61
N ILE A 84 11.89 13.73 6.38
CA ILE A 84 11.42 12.66 7.27
C ILE A 84 11.10 11.41 6.46
N PHE A 85 11.32 10.26 7.06
CA PHE A 85 11.06 8.94 6.46
C PHE A 85 9.92 8.25 7.18
N LEU A 86 9.13 7.45 6.46
CA LEU A 86 8.03 6.67 7.01
C LEU A 86 8.53 5.60 7.97
N GLY A 87 9.55 4.85 7.55
CA GLY A 87 10.14 3.75 8.30
C GLY A 87 9.20 2.56 8.49
N SER A 88 9.76 1.45 8.96
CA SER A 88 8.98 0.21 9.14
C SER A 88 7.78 0.39 10.06
N SER A 89 7.88 1.23 11.10
CA SER A 89 6.76 1.49 12.02
C SER A 89 5.57 2.15 11.32
N GLY A 90 5.85 3.14 10.47
CA GLY A 90 4.81 3.80 9.68
C GLY A 90 4.20 2.87 8.64
N ALA A 91 5.04 2.08 7.93
CA ALA A 91 4.58 1.10 6.95
C ALA A 91 3.71 0.01 7.60
N TYR A 92 4.09 -0.50 8.78
CA TYR A 92 3.28 -1.47 9.53
C TYR A 92 1.95 -0.90 9.99
N TYR A 93 1.96 0.34 10.51
CA TYR A 93 0.73 1.03 10.91
C TYR A 93 -0.23 1.19 9.72
N LEU A 94 0.26 1.69 8.58
CA LEU A 94 -0.56 1.87 7.39
C LEU A 94 -1.06 0.52 6.84
N GLY A 95 -0.22 -0.50 6.81
CA GLY A 95 -0.62 -1.84 6.39
C GLY A 95 -1.72 -2.42 7.26
N PHE A 96 -1.61 -2.27 8.58
CA PHE A 96 -2.65 -2.69 9.51
C PHE A 96 -3.94 -1.91 9.33
N LEU A 97 -3.85 -0.57 9.26
CA LEU A 97 -5.02 0.30 9.05
C LEU A 97 -5.78 -0.06 7.78
N LEU A 98 -5.07 -0.20 6.64
CA LEU A 98 -5.69 -0.54 5.36
C LEU A 98 -6.32 -1.93 5.38
N SER A 99 -5.66 -2.93 5.99
CA SER A 99 -6.21 -4.28 6.10
C SER A 99 -7.51 -4.32 6.92
N ILE A 100 -7.56 -3.60 8.05
CA ILE A 100 -8.77 -3.50 8.87
C ILE A 100 -9.90 -2.79 8.13
N LEU A 101 -9.60 -1.68 7.44
CA LEU A 101 -10.61 -0.98 6.63
C LEU A 101 -11.17 -1.88 5.53
N PHE A 102 -10.32 -2.63 4.81
CA PHE A 102 -10.78 -3.59 3.81
C PHE A 102 -11.71 -4.66 4.43
N ILE A 103 -11.33 -5.25 5.55
CA ILE A 103 -12.13 -6.28 6.22
C ILE A 103 -13.50 -5.72 6.64
N ILE A 104 -13.52 -4.54 7.26
CA ILE A 104 -14.77 -3.90 7.69
C ILE A 104 -15.66 -3.60 6.49
N LEU A 105 -15.13 -3.00 5.42
CA LEU A 105 -15.93 -2.63 4.25
C LEU A 105 -16.41 -3.85 3.45
N ILE A 106 -15.64 -4.94 3.45
CA ILE A 106 -16.11 -6.23 2.89
C ILE A 106 -17.24 -6.82 3.75
N SER A 107 -17.11 -6.78 5.08
CA SER A 107 -18.14 -7.31 6.00
C SER A 107 -19.44 -6.53 5.96
N LEU A 108 -19.40 -5.28 5.49
CA LEU A 108 -20.57 -4.43 5.25
C LEU A 108 -21.11 -4.54 3.81
N ASP A 109 -20.57 -5.44 3.01
CA ASP A 109 -20.89 -5.63 1.57
C ASP A 109 -20.71 -4.38 0.69
N LEU A 110 -19.91 -3.41 1.16
CA LEU A 110 -19.66 -2.16 0.43
C LEU A 110 -18.60 -2.31 -0.66
N ILE A 111 -17.66 -3.23 -0.46
CA ILE A 111 -16.61 -3.56 -1.44
C ILE A 111 -16.45 -5.08 -1.54
N SER A 112 -15.99 -5.53 -2.70
CA SER A 112 -15.64 -6.95 -2.91
C SER A 112 -14.13 -7.17 -2.66
N ILE A 113 -13.76 -8.43 -2.46
CA ILE A 113 -12.34 -8.84 -2.40
C ILE A 113 -11.58 -8.43 -3.66
N TYR A 114 -12.24 -8.44 -4.83
CA TYR A 114 -11.64 -8.01 -6.09
C TYR A 114 -11.28 -6.51 -6.08
N THR A 115 -12.13 -5.68 -5.47
CA THR A 115 -11.83 -4.25 -5.28
C THR A 115 -10.57 -4.06 -4.46
N CYS A 116 -10.40 -4.80 -3.36
CA CYS A 116 -9.19 -4.76 -2.55
C CYS A 116 -7.96 -5.17 -3.37
N LEU A 117 -8.05 -6.25 -4.15
CA LEU A 117 -6.96 -6.74 -4.99
C LEU A 117 -6.56 -5.71 -6.06
N ILE A 118 -7.55 -5.02 -6.67
CA ILE A 118 -7.28 -3.96 -7.65
C ILE A 118 -6.59 -2.77 -6.99
N LEU A 119 -7.11 -2.27 -5.88
CA LEU A 119 -6.55 -1.12 -5.18
C LEU A 119 -5.15 -1.39 -4.63
N TYR A 120 -4.88 -2.63 -4.25
CA TYR A 120 -3.59 -3.07 -3.68
C TYR A 120 -2.67 -3.74 -4.70
N SER A 121 -3.04 -3.74 -5.99
CA SER A 121 -2.33 -4.46 -7.06
C SER A 121 -0.87 -4.02 -7.20
N VAL A 122 -0.59 -2.73 -7.10
CA VAL A 122 0.77 -2.18 -7.27
C VAL A 122 1.74 -2.73 -6.22
N PRO A 123 1.47 -2.62 -4.90
CA PRO A 123 2.30 -3.25 -3.88
C PRO A 123 2.45 -4.77 -4.05
N ILE A 124 1.36 -5.46 -4.38
CA ILE A 124 1.37 -6.92 -4.57
C ILE A 124 2.31 -7.31 -5.71
N ILE A 125 2.16 -6.68 -6.88
CA ILE A 125 2.92 -7.02 -8.08
C ILE A 125 4.41 -6.72 -7.86
N ASP A 126 4.75 -5.51 -7.37
CA ASP A 126 6.13 -5.12 -7.14
C ASP A 126 6.83 -6.05 -6.14
N THR A 127 6.21 -6.29 -4.99
CA THR A 127 6.75 -7.18 -3.96
C THR A 127 6.89 -8.61 -4.47
N SER A 128 5.90 -9.13 -5.20
CA SER A 128 5.92 -10.49 -5.75
C SER A 128 7.03 -10.65 -6.78
N LEU A 129 7.23 -9.67 -7.65
CA LEU A 129 8.31 -9.69 -8.65
C LEU A 129 9.69 -9.64 -7.99
N VAL A 130 9.87 -8.81 -6.96
CA VAL A 130 11.12 -8.76 -6.19
C VAL A 130 11.43 -10.09 -5.52
N LEU A 131 10.43 -10.71 -4.88
CA LEU A 131 10.60 -12.02 -4.24
C LEU A 131 10.91 -13.11 -5.26
N LEU A 132 10.20 -13.11 -6.40
CA LEU A 132 10.40 -14.09 -7.48
C LEU A 132 11.81 -13.98 -8.08
N THR A 133 12.26 -12.75 -8.38
CA THR A 133 13.60 -12.52 -8.93
C THR A 133 14.69 -12.95 -7.95
N ARG A 134 14.53 -12.67 -6.65
CA ARG A 134 15.47 -13.14 -5.62
C ARG A 134 15.52 -14.65 -5.53
N PHE A 135 14.37 -15.31 -5.60
CA PHE A 135 14.28 -16.77 -5.57
C PHE A 135 14.98 -17.41 -6.77
N ILE A 136 14.71 -16.90 -7.99
CA ILE A 136 15.31 -17.43 -9.23
C ILE A 136 16.82 -17.17 -9.28
N CYS A 137 17.25 -15.95 -8.94
CA CYS A 137 18.66 -15.55 -9.04
C CYS A 137 19.50 -16.00 -7.82
N LYS A 138 18.95 -16.71 -6.84
CA LYS A 138 19.62 -17.13 -5.59
C LYS A 138 20.38 -15.99 -4.91
N MET A 139 19.89 -14.76 -5.04
CA MET A 139 20.52 -13.59 -4.43
C MET A 139 20.35 -13.64 -2.90
N LYS A 140 21.44 -13.43 -2.15
CA LYS A 140 21.38 -13.30 -0.69
C LYS A 140 20.45 -12.16 -0.29
N TYR A 141 19.82 -12.29 0.88
CA TYR A 141 18.93 -11.31 1.52
C TYR A 141 19.69 -10.02 1.89
N GLU A 142 20.28 -9.34 0.94
CA GLU A 142 20.72 -7.97 1.16
C GLU A 142 19.58 -7.05 0.72
N PHE A 143 19.19 -6.17 1.64
CA PHE A 143 18.26 -5.07 1.41
C PHE A 143 18.89 -4.06 0.42
N THR A 144 19.07 -4.47 -0.81
CA THR A 144 19.53 -3.55 -1.85
C THR A 144 18.30 -3.00 -2.57
N GLU A 145 18.19 -1.68 -2.56
CA GLU A 145 17.19 -0.90 -3.31
C GLU A 145 17.11 -1.28 -4.80
N THR A 146 18.16 -1.92 -5.31
CA THR A 146 18.33 -2.35 -6.71
C THR A 146 17.38 -3.47 -7.18
N GLY A 147 16.64 -4.12 -6.28
CA GLY A 147 15.75 -5.23 -6.66
C GLY A 147 14.30 -4.82 -6.95
N ARG A 148 13.93 -3.56 -6.80
CA ARG A 148 12.54 -3.11 -6.98
C ARG A 148 12.30 -2.76 -8.44
N LEU A 149 11.20 -3.31 -9.00
CA LEU A 149 10.80 -3.03 -10.38
C LEU A 149 10.67 -1.52 -10.62
N PHE A 150 10.00 -0.83 -9.69
CA PHE A 150 9.78 0.61 -9.76
C PHE A 150 11.09 1.41 -9.71
N TYR A 151 12.03 1.02 -8.83
CA TYR A 151 13.37 1.64 -8.77
C TYR A 151 14.19 1.41 -10.05
N SER A 152 14.13 0.21 -10.61
CA SER A 152 14.81 -0.13 -11.85
C SER A 152 14.24 0.66 -13.05
N ILE A 153 12.92 0.83 -13.10
CA ILE A 153 12.24 1.66 -14.09
C ILE A 153 12.64 3.14 -13.94
N LEU A 154 12.57 3.70 -12.73
CA LEU A 154 12.97 5.08 -12.47
C LEU A 154 14.44 5.33 -12.81
N LYS A 155 15.35 4.41 -12.48
CA LYS A 155 16.77 4.49 -12.82
C LYS A 155 16.99 4.46 -14.34
N SER A 156 16.25 3.62 -15.04
CA SER A 156 16.29 3.56 -16.51
C SER A 156 15.76 4.84 -17.14
N PHE A 157 14.65 5.37 -16.64
CA PHE A 157 14.11 6.67 -17.08
C PHE A 157 15.08 7.82 -16.82
N LYS A 158 15.68 7.87 -15.62
CA LYS A 158 16.69 8.88 -15.28
C LYS A 158 17.88 8.83 -16.24
N LYS A 159 18.37 7.63 -16.56
CA LYS A 159 19.48 7.44 -17.51
C LYS A 159 19.13 7.91 -18.92
N ILE A 160 17.91 7.59 -19.40
CA ILE A 160 17.44 7.97 -20.74
C ILE A 160 17.21 9.49 -20.85
N VAL A 161 16.61 10.11 -19.82
CA VAL A 161 16.18 11.52 -19.86
C VAL A 161 17.28 12.49 -19.46
N LEU A 162 18.13 12.15 -18.49
CA LEU A 162 19.12 13.07 -17.91
C LEU A 162 20.55 12.84 -18.40
N GLU A 163 20.85 11.66 -18.94
CA GLU A 163 22.19 11.29 -19.42
C GLU A 163 22.14 10.66 -20.82
N PRO A 164 21.57 11.35 -21.85
CA PRO A 164 21.40 10.78 -23.17
C PRO A 164 22.72 10.52 -23.94
N HIS A 165 23.86 10.99 -23.43
CA HIS A 165 25.17 10.86 -24.08
C HIS A 165 26.07 9.76 -23.48
N SER A 166 25.56 8.89 -22.60
CA SER A 166 26.31 7.79 -21.98
C SER A 166 25.96 6.39 -22.51
N LEU A 167 25.35 6.34 -23.71
CA LEU A 167 25.10 5.09 -24.47
C LEU A 167 26.18 4.86 -25.50
#